data_4871eb3764010191d693fff68afe51ad
#
_entry.id   4871eb3764010191d693fff68afe51ad
#
_cell.length_a   1.000
_cell.length_b   1.000
_cell.length_c   1.000
_cell.angle_alpha   90.00
_cell.angle_beta   90.00
_cell.angle_gamma   90.00
#
_symmetry.space_group_name_H-M   'P 1'
#
loop_
_entity.id
_entity.type
_entity.pdbx_description
1 polymer ?
#
loop_
_entity_poly.entity_id
_entity_poly.type
_entity_poly.pdbx_seq_one_letter_code
_entity_poly.pdbx_strand_id
1 'polypeptide(L)'
;MVVVVVLDVETSGVKVTENDLIALGYVIYDSELQQTVRANRISFKPRNGENYVFEARCWEEFWLRESQQELLRNFRIEAGEIVDGLQKFVADLKHHTGTKDFMIVNDNSAFDVAFVQFYLETYLQEPFHLHYHPNIEQRYIPILDTDSLQVGFQGKKLTGELWGSNAKTFEMKGITPVHRHTHDPLDDAQCILEVLLAITKP
;
A
#
# COMPACT_ATOMS: atom_id res chain seq x y z
N MET A 1 14.48 17.09 2.11
CA MET A 1 14.20 15.96 3.05
C MET A 1 12.81 15.47 2.74
N VAL A 2 12.63 14.19 2.54
CA VAL A 2 11.36 13.60 2.08
C VAL A 2 10.93 12.52 3.06
N VAL A 3 9.65 12.53 3.44
CA VAL A 3 9.03 11.38 4.12
C VAL A 3 8.50 10.43 3.05
N VAL A 4 8.76 9.14 3.19
CA VAL A 4 8.25 8.12 2.28
C VAL A 4 7.10 7.41 2.97
N VAL A 5 5.94 7.40 2.32
CA VAL A 5 4.75 6.68 2.78
C VAL A 5 4.52 5.51 1.84
N VAL A 6 4.88 4.32 2.28
CA VAL A 6 4.63 3.09 1.53
C VAL A 6 3.27 2.55 1.92
N LEU A 7 2.50 2.12 0.94
CA LEU A 7 1.20 1.48 1.19
C LEU A 7 0.98 0.28 0.27
N ASP A 8 0.21 -0.66 0.77
CA ASP A 8 -0.28 -1.84 0.07
C ASP A 8 -1.70 -2.15 0.52
N VAL A 9 -2.52 -2.75 -0.35
CA VAL A 9 -3.91 -3.07 -0.04
C VAL A 9 -4.30 -4.49 -0.40
N GLU A 10 -5.17 -5.07 0.42
CA GLU A 10 -5.88 -6.30 0.11
C GLU A 10 -7.36 -6.00 -0.14
N THR A 11 -7.91 -6.56 -1.21
CA THR A 11 -9.26 -6.25 -1.68
C THR A 11 -10.07 -7.48 -2.02
N SER A 12 -11.38 -7.32 -2.16
CA SER A 12 -12.28 -8.39 -2.60
C SER A 12 -12.39 -8.55 -4.13
N GLY A 13 -11.66 -7.74 -4.89
CA GLY A 13 -11.62 -7.74 -6.35
C GLY A 13 -11.04 -6.45 -6.90
N VAL A 14 -11.06 -6.28 -8.23
CA VAL A 14 -10.31 -5.20 -8.91
C VAL A 14 -11.09 -3.91 -9.15
N LYS A 15 -12.40 -3.93 -8.93
CA LYS A 15 -13.26 -2.77 -9.23
C LYS A 15 -13.51 -1.93 -8.00
N VAL A 16 -12.87 -0.79 -7.88
CA VAL A 16 -12.94 0.10 -6.70
C VAL A 16 -14.37 0.51 -6.31
N THR A 17 -15.30 0.59 -7.27
CA THR A 17 -16.70 0.96 -7.03
C THR A 17 -17.57 -0.21 -6.58
N GLU A 18 -17.18 -1.45 -6.85
CA GLU A 18 -17.96 -2.66 -6.60
C GLU A 18 -17.35 -3.52 -5.48
N ASN A 19 -16.02 -3.56 -5.39
CA ASN A 19 -15.30 -4.42 -4.47
C ASN A 19 -14.85 -3.68 -3.21
N ASP A 20 -14.65 -4.45 -2.14
CA ASP A 20 -14.27 -3.93 -0.84
C ASP A 20 -12.75 -3.80 -0.69
N LEU A 21 -12.31 -2.73 -0.04
CA LEU A 21 -11.00 -2.65 0.59
C LEU A 21 -11.05 -3.46 1.90
N ILE A 22 -10.35 -4.56 1.96
CA ILE A 22 -10.36 -5.48 3.10
C ILE A 22 -9.34 -5.03 4.14
N ALA A 23 -8.12 -4.71 3.69
CA ALA A 23 -7.07 -4.25 4.58
C ALA A 23 -6.15 -3.25 3.87
N LEU A 24 -5.58 -2.33 4.64
CA LEU A 24 -4.57 -1.36 4.25
C LEU A 24 -3.37 -1.52 5.16
N GLY A 25 -2.21 -1.82 4.61
CA GLY A 25 -0.92 -1.74 5.25
C GLY A 25 -0.20 -0.46 4.87
N TYR A 26 0.46 0.18 5.81
CA TYR A 26 1.29 1.34 5.50
C TYR A 26 2.50 1.47 6.41
N VAL A 27 3.55 2.00 5.84
CA VAL A 27 4.81 2.30 6.52
C VAL A 27 5.19 3.75 6.23
N ILE A 28 5.50 4.52 7.26
CA ILE A 28 6.00 5.88 7.13
C ILE A 28 7.49 5.87 7.52
N TYR A 29 8.34 6.21 6.54
CA TYR A 29 9.79 6.23 6.70
C TYR A 29 10.30 7.67 6.57
N ASP A 30 11.04 8.11 7.58
CA ASP A 30 11.70 9.41 7.57
C ASP A 30 13.12 9.26 6.99
N SER A 31 13.35 9.84 5.81
CA SER A 31 14.64 9.72 5.11
C SER A 31 15.77 10.49 5.80
N GLU A 32 15.47 11.46 6.66
CA GLU A 32 16.45 12.20 7.45
C GLU A 32 16.91 11.39 8.65
N LEU A 33 15.96 10.81 9.37
CA LEU A 33 16.24 9.93 10.52
C LEU A 33 16.70 8.54 10.09
N GLN A 34 16.52 8.19 8.81
CA GLN A 34 16.81 6.88 8.23
C GLN A 34 16.10 5.73 8.99
N GLN A 35 14.87 5.96 9.41
CA GLN A 35 14.09 4.98 10.17
C GLN A 35 12.60 5.00 9.84
N THR A 36 11.96 3.87 10.04
CA THR A 36 10.51 3.77 10.08
C THR A 36 9.99 4.44 11.34
N VAL A 37 9.15 5.46 11.18
CA VAL A 37 8.54 6.21 12.28
C VAL A 37 7.12 5.73 12.58
N ARG A 38 6.50 5.03 11.63
CA ARG A 38 5.20 4.39 11.79
C ARG A 38 5.09 3.19 10.86
N ALA A 39 4.55 2.10 11.38
CA ALA A 39 4.11 0.94 10.60
C ALA A 39 2.79 0.45 11.19
N ASN A 40 1.77 0.23 10.35
CA ASN A 40 0.46 -0.18 10.82
C ASN A 40 -0.34 -0.90 9.74
N ARG A 41 -1.27 -1.76 10.18
CA ARG A 41 -2.30 -2.39 9.36
C ARG A 41 -3.67 -2.00 9.89
N ILE A 42 -4.60 -1.75 8.98
CA ILE A 42 -6.00 -1.45 9.29
C ILE A 42 -6.85 -2.40 8.48
N SER A 43 -7.71 -3.16 9.14
CA SER A 43 -8.70 -4.02 8.50
C SER A 43 -10.06 -3.37 8.57
N PHE A 44 -10.83 -3.42 7.49
CA PHE A 44 -12.09 -2.72 7.32
C PHE A 44 -13.25 -3.70 7.27
N LYS A 45 -14.38 -3.32 7.85
CA LYS A 45 -15.66 -4.02 7.65
C LYS A 45 -16.12 -3.89 6.19
N PRO A 46 -16.91 -4.86 5.68
CA PRO A 46 -17.53 -4.75 4.36
C PRO A 46 -18.39 -3.48 4.24
N ARG A 47 -18.38 -2.85 3.05
CA ARG A 47 -19.15 -1.62 2.77
C ARG A 47 -20.66 -1.78 2.97
N ASN A 48 -21.18 -2.94 2.61
CA ASN A 48 -22.62 -3.18 2.53
C ASN A 48 -23.13 -4.14 3.63
N GLY A 49 -22.42 -4.26 4.76
CA GLY A 49 -22.92 -5.00 5.91
C GLY A 49 -22.09 -6.20 6.31
N GLU A 50 -22.62 -7.44 6.25
CA GLU A 50 -22.02 -8.58 6.95
C GLU A 50 -20.88 -9.27 6.21
N ASN A 51 -20.84 -9.20 4.86
CA ASN A 51 -19.91 -9.95 4.04
C ASN A 51 -19.26 -9.12 2.95
N TYR A 52 -17.97 -9.37 2.68
CA TYR A 52 -17.28 -8.81 1.53
C TYR A 52 -17.88 -9.33 0.22
N VAL A 53 -18.02 -8.45 -0.75
CA VAL A 53 -18.48 -8.79 -2.11
C VAL A 53 -17.25 -9.15 -2.94
N PHE A 54 -16.99 -10.44 -3.09
CA PHE A 54 -15.85 -10.91 -3.86
C PHE A 54 -16.16 -10.98 -5.35
N GLU A 55 -15.24 -10.50 -6.18
CA GLU A 55 -15.18 -10.87 -7.58
C GLU A 55 -14.85 -12.37 -7.70
N ALA A 56 -15.59 -13.09 -8.58
CA ALA A 56 -15.46 -14.55 -8.71
C ALA A 56 -14.00 -14.99 -8.95
N ARG A 57 -13.32 -14.32 -9.89
CA ARG A 57 -11.92 -14.63 -10.20
C ARG A 57 -10.98 -14.38 -9.02
N CYS A 58 -11.15 -13.25 -8.34
CA CYS A 58 -10.35 -12.92 -7.15
C CYS A 58 -10.57 -13.97 -6.04
N TRP A 59 -11.81 -14.40 -5.84
CA TRP A 59 -12.12 -15.46 -4.89
C TRP A 59 -11.45 -16.78 -5.27
N GLU A 60 -11.64 -17.26 -6.51
CA GLU A 60 -11.18 -18.57 -6.98
C GLU A 60 -9.65 -18.65 -7.10
N GLU A 61 -9.01 -17.61 -7.65
CA GLU A 61 -7.58 -17.62 -7.94
C GLU A 61 -6.71 -17.17 -6.76
N PHE A 62 -7.27 -16.44 -5.82
CA PHE A 62 -6.52 -15.87 -4.71
C PHE A 62 -7.05 -16.30 -3.34
N TRP A 63 -8.26 -15.87 -2.94
CA TRP A 63 -8.74 -16.06 -1.58
C TRP A 63 -9.04 -17.51 -1.18
N LEU A 64 -9.32 -18.41 -2.13
CA LEU A 64 -9.53 -19.85 -1.82
C LEU A 64 -8.26 -20.59 -1.42
N ARG A 65 -7.08 -20.06 -1.59
CA ARG A 65 -5.83 -20.69 -1.14
C ARG A 65 -5.81 -20.76 0.40
N GLU A 66 -5.30 -21.84 0.95
CA GLU A 66 -5.33 -22.09 2.40
C GLU A 66 -4.68 -20.94 3.21
N SER A 67 -3.50 -20.49 2.78
CA SER A 67 -2.80 -19.35 3.41
C SER A 67 -3.63 -18.06 3.40
N GLN A 68 -4.37 -17.82 2.31
CA GLN A 68 -5.18 -16.62 2.18
C GLN A 68 -6.48 -16.69 2.97
N GLN A 69 -7.03 -17.90 3.17
CA GLN A 69 -8.19 -18.12 4.04
C GLN A 69 -7.90 -17.80 5.50
N GLU A 70 -6.71 -18.14 5.98
CA GLU A 70 -6.28 -17.79 7.35
C GLU A 70 -6.12 -16.28 7.48
N LEU A 71 -5.45 -15.64 6.52
CA LEU A 71 -5.24 -14.20 6.48
C LEU A 71 -6.58 -13.44 6.45
N LEU A 72 -7.51 -13.84 5.56
CA LEU A 72 -8.85 -13.27 5.49
C LEU A 72 -9.63 -13.40 6.80
N ARG A 73 -9.48 -14.53 7.50
CA ARG A 73 -10.09 -14.74 8.81
C ARG A 73 -9.55 -13.74 9.83
N ASN A 74 -8.24 -13.50 9.83
CA ASN A 74 -7.60 -12.54 10.72
C ASN A 74 -8.09 -11.12 10.41
N PHE A 75 -8.15 -10.74 9.14
CA PHE A 75 -8.70 -9.43 8.76
C PHE A 75 -10.14 -9.23 9.22
N ARG A 76 -10.99 -10.26 9.10
CA ARG A 76 -12.39 -10.19 9.58
C ARG A 76 -12.50 -10.04 11.10
N ILE A 77 -11.63 -10.69 11.85
CA ILE A 77 -11.60 -10.57 13.32
C ILE A 77 -11.17 -9.16 13.75
N GLU A 78 -10.21 -8.57 13.04
CA GLU A 78 -9.65 -7.25 13.34
C GLU A 78 -10.43 -6.08 12.71
N ALA A 79 -11.41 -6.38 11.83
CA ALA A 79 -12.10 -5.38 11.05
C ALA A 79 -12.84 -4.35 11.90
N GLY A 80 -12.47 -3.08 11.72
CA GLY A 80 -13.12 -1.91 12.31
C GLY A 80 -14.01 -1.16 11.33
N GLU A 81 -14.68 -0.12 11.83
CA GLU A 81 -15.48 0.78 11.00
C GLU A 81 -14.58 1.49 9.97
N ILE A 82 -15.08 1.63 8.75
CA ILE A 82 -14.33 2.21 7.63
C ILE A 82 -13.86 3.63 7.97
N VAL A 83 -14.77 4.46 8.48
CA VAL A 83 -14.47 5.86 8.81
C VAL A 83 -13.38 5.97 9.87
N ASP A 84 -13.47 5.17 10.94
CA ASP A 84 -12.49 5.20 12.03
C ASP A 84 -11.09 4.79 11.54
N GLY A 85 -11.03 3.74 10.72
CA GLY A 85 -9.78 3.27 10.13
C GLY A 85 -9.13 4.30 9.21
N LEU A 86 -9.92 4.93 8.34
CA LEU A 86 -9.43 5.98 7.44
C LEU A 86 -9.00 7.24 8.20
N GLN A 87 -9.74 7.66 9.23
CA GLN A 87 -9.36 8.79 10.08
C GLN A 87 -8.03 8.53 10.79
N LYS A 88 -7.81 7.30 11.28
CA LYS A 88 -6.54 6.90 11.87
C LYS A 88 -5.39 6.99 10.87
N PHE A 89 -5.57 6.48 9.65
CA PHE A 89 -4.58 6.59 8.57
C PHE A 89 -4.22 8.05 8.27
N VAL A 90 -5.23 8.90 8.07
CA VAL A 90 -5.03 10.33 7.80
C VAL A 90 -4.36 11.04 8.97
N ALA A 91 -4.72 10.70 10.21
CA ALA A 91 -4.09 11.27 11.40
C ALA A 91 -2.60 10.90 11.50
N ASP A 92 -2.25 9.63 11.23
CA ASP A 92 -0.85 9.19 11.19
C ASP A 92 -0.08 9.91 10.06
N LEU A 93 -0.66 10.07 8.87
CA LEU A 93 -0.06 10.86 7.79
C LEU A 93 0.22 12.30 8.24
N LYS A 94 -0.79 13.00 8.73
CA LYS A 94 -0.68 14.41 9.18
C LYS A 94 0.36 14.56 10.29
N HIS A 95 0.40 13.61 11.22
CA HIS A 95 1.34 13.65 12.35
C HIS A 95 2.79 13.50 11.91
N HIS A 96 3.07 12.52 11.05
CA HIS A 96 4.44 12.16 10.70
C HIS A 96 4.99 12.95 9.50
N THR A 97 4.14 13.42 8.58
CA THR A 97 4.58 14.27 7.49
C THR A 97 4.69 15.74 7.91
N GLY A 98 3.77 16.22 8.76
CA GLY A 98 3.73 17.63 9.16
C GLY A 98 3.66 18.55 7.95
N THR A 99 4.67 19.43 7.79
CA THR A 99 4.86 20.29 6.62
C THR A 99 5.99 19.82 5.70
N LYS A 100 6.54 18.63 5.94
CA LYS A 100 7.61 18.04 5.12
C LYS A 100 7.05 17.58 3.77
N ASP A 101 7.88 17.64 2.75
CA ASP A 101 7.57 16.95 1.51
C ASP A 101 7.50 15.45 1.75
N PHE A 102 6.50 14.80 1.16
CA PHE A 102 6.42 13.35 1.18
C PHE A 102 6.01 12.78 -0.17
N MET A 103 6.26 11.50 -0.35
CA MET A 103 5.85 10.74 -1.52
C MET A 103 5.12 9.47 -1.10
N ILE A 104 4.16 9.07 -1.92
CA ILE A 104 3.51 7.75 -1.81
C ILE A 104 4.31 6.75 -2.64
N VAL A 105 4.50 5.56 -2.10
CA VAL A 105 5.21 4.46 -2.78
C VAL A 105 4.40 3.18 -2.63
N ASN A 106 4.27 2.43 -3.70
CA ASN A 106 3.62 1.12 -3.74
C ASN A 106 4.09 0.35 -4.98
N ASP A 107 3.69 -0.90 -5.15
CA ASP A 107 4.14 -1.70 -6.30
C ASP A 107 3.17 -1.67 -7.49
N ASN A 108 1.89 -1.34 -7.25
CA ASN A 108 0.89 -1.18 -8.30
C ASN A 108 0.05 0.08 -8.08
N SER A 109 0.60 1.24 -8.40
CA SER A 109 -0.02 2.54 -8.11
C SER A 109 -1.42 2.72 -8.69
N ALA A 110 -1.71 2.13 -9.83
CA ALA A 110 -3.02 2.19 -10.45
C ALA A 110 -4.10 1.42 -9.66
N PHE A 111 -3.69 0.47 -8.83
CA PHE A 111 -4.57 -0.36 -8.03
C PHE A 111 -4.68 0.14 -6.59
N ASP A 112 -3.57 0.12 -5.84
CA ASP A 112 -3.57 0.43 -4.41
C ASP A 112 -4.04 1.85 -4.11
N VAL A 113 -3.45 2.82 -4.82
CA VAL A 113 -3.80 4.23 -4.64
C VAL A 113 -5.25 4.50 -5.04
N ALA A 114 -5.76 3.84 -6.09
CA ALA A 114 -7.14 4.02 -6.50
C ALA A 114 -8.14 3.56 -5.44
N PHE A 115 -7.90 2.41 -4.78
CA PHE A 115 -8.75 1.94 -3.68
C PHE A 115 -8.70 2.89 -2.47
N VAL A 116 -7.50 3.26 -2.03
CA VAL A 116 -7.37 4.17 -0.88
C VAL A 116 -8.00 5.53 -1.17
N GLN A 117 -7.75 6.10 -2.34
CA GLN A 117 -8.33 7.38 -2.75
C GLN A 117 -9.86 7.33 -2.80
N PHE A 118 -10.43 6.29 -3.42
CA PHE A 118 -11.88 6.11 -3.50
C PHE A 118 -12.52 6.01 -2.11
N TYR A 119 -11.90 5.28 -1.19
CA TYR A 119 -12.41 5.16 0.18
C TYR A 119 -12.30 6.48 0.95
N LEU A 120 -11.19 7.19 0.84
CA LEU A 120 -11.02 8.51 1.45
C LEU A 120 -12.07 9.51 0.96
N GLU A 121 -12.29 9.58 -0.36
CA GLU A 121 -13.29 10.47 -0.96
C GLU A 121 -14.73 10.10 -0.58
N THR A 122 -15.03 8.79 -0.50
CA THR A 122 -16.40 8.31 -0.28
C THR A 122 -16.82 8.43 1.18
N TYR A 123 -15.93 8.17 2.14
CA TYR A 123 -16.28 7.98 3.55
C TYR A 123 -15.84 9.11 4.48
N LEU A 124 -14.89 9.94 4.10
CA LEU A 124 -14.53 11.10 4.92
C LEU A 124 -15.37 12.32 4.53
N GLN A 125 -15.88 13.04 5.52
CA GLN A 125 -16.67 14.26 5.31
C GLN A 125 -15.84 15.38 4.65
N GLU A 126 -14.56 15.43 4.96
CA GLU A 126 -13.58 16.28 4.29
C GLU A 126 -12.77 15.38 3.36
N PRO A 127 -13.04 15.37 2.04
CA PRO A 127 -12.31 14.51 1.13
C PRO A 127 -10.83 14.83 1.19
N PHE A 128 -10.08 13.84 1.59
CA PHE A 128 -8.62 13.89 1.61
C PHE A 128 -8.10 13.20 0.34
N HIS A 129 -7.52 13.99 -0.54
CA HIS A 129 -6.96 13.46 -1.77
C HIS A 129 -5.49 13.10 -1.56
N LEU A 130 -5.11 11.86 -1.84
CA LEU A 130 -3.69 11.45 -1.81
C LEU A 130 -2.81 12.25 -2.78
N HIS A 131 -3.42 12.98 -3.71
CA HIS A 131 -2.71 13.89 -4.62
C HIS A 131 -2.35 15.24 -3.99
N TYR A 132 -2.92 15.58 -2.83
CA TYR A 132 -2.71 16.87 -2.18
C TYR A 132 -2.13 16.69 -0.79
N HIS A 133 -1.11 17.47 -0.49
CA HIS A 133 -0.48 17.44 0.82
C HIS A 133 -1.49 17.88 1.91
N PRO A 134 -1.69 17.07 2.98
CA PRO A 134 -2.74 17.31 3.97
C PRO A 134 -2.58 18.60 4.78
N ASN A 135 -1.37 19.15 4.84
CA ASN A 135 -1.04 20.35 5.62
C ASN A 135 -0.50 21.51 4.78
N ILE A 136 -0.44 21.35 3.45
CA ILE A 136 0.08 22.39 2.54
C ILE A 136 -0.88 22.52 1.36
N GLU A 137 -1.59 23.64 1.32
CA GLU A 137 -2.54 23.93 0.26
C GLU A 137 -1.87 23.87 -1.12
N GLN A 138 -2.55 23.28 -2.11
CA GLN A 138 -2.16 23.19 -3.52
C GLN A 138 -0.84 22.45 -3.81
N ARG A 139 -0.32 21.67 -2.89
CA ARG A 139 0.86 20.84 -3.15
C ARG A 139 0.46 19.42 -3.54
N TYR A 140 0.90 18.99 -4.72
CA TYR A 140 0.73 17.62 -5.19
C TYR A 140 1.73 16.68 -4.49
N ILE A 141 1.26 15.47 -4.21
CA ILE A 141 2.07 14.38 -3.67
C ILE A 141 2.55 13.52 -4.84
N PRO A 142 3.85 13.32 -5.04
CA PRO A 142 4.33 12.37 -6.04
C PRO A 142 4.01 10.93 -5.62
N ILE A 143 3.64 10.11 -6.60
CA ILE A 143 3.41 8.68 -6.44
C ILE A 143 4.49 7.95 -7.23
N LEU A 144 5.17 7.01 -6.58
CA LEU A 144 6.21 6.18 -7.18
C LEU A 144 5.77 4.71 -7.19
N ASP A 145 5.73 4.15 -8.39
CA ASP A 145 5.48 2.74 -8.63
C ASP A 145 6.81 1.97 -8.62
N THR A 146 6.95 1.04 -7.66
CA THR A 146 8.21 0.31 -7.49
C THR A 146 8.39 -0.80 -8.51
N ASP A 147 7.33 -1.36 -9.08
CA ASP A 147 7.43 -2.32 -10.18
C ASP A 147 8.06 -1.66 -11.40
N SER A 148 7.60 -0.48 -11.77
CA SER A 148 8.18 0.32 -12.86
C SER A 148 9.64 0.69 -12.58
N LEU A 149 9.96 1.06 -11.33
CA LEU A 149 11.33 1.35 -10.91
C LEU A 149 12.24 0.12 -11.03
N GLN A 150 11.76 -1.05 -10.59
CA GLN A 150 12.49 -2.31 -10.68
C GLN A 150 12.73 -2.76 -12.13
N VAL A 151 11.75 -2.57 -13.02
CA VAL A 151 11.88 -2.84 -14.46
C VAL A 151 13.07 -2.06 -15.03
N GLY A 152 13.18 -0.78 -14.71
CA GLY A 152 14.30 0.07 -15.11
C GLY A 152 15.62 -0.38 -14.47
N PHE A 153 15.64 -0.62 -13.18
CA PHE A 153 16.81 -1.05 -12.42
C PHE A 153 17.37 -2.41 -12.90
N GLN A 154 16.48 -3.38 -13.17
CA GLN A 154 16.83 -4.70 -13.67
C GLN A 154 17.21 -4.72 -15.15
N GLY A 155 17.14 -3.58 -15.84
CA GLY A 155 17.44 -3.46 -17.28
C GLY A 155 16.50 -4.28 -18.16
N LYS A 156 15.25 -4.52 -17.74
CA LYS A 156 14.28 -5.27 -18.53
C LYS A 156 13.90 -4.50 -19.80
N LYS A 157 13.75 -5.24 -20.91
CA LYS A 157 13.29 -4.66 -22.17
C LYS A 157 11.76 -4.54 -22.16
N LEU A 158 11.24 -3.47 -22.75
CA LEU A 158 9.78 -3.23 -22.88
C LEU A 158 9.04 -4.25 -23.78
N THR A 159 9.74 -5.25 -24.30
CA THR A 159 9.18 -6.30 -25.17
C THR A 159 8.92 -7.62 -24.46
N GLY A 160 9.05 -7.67 -23.14
CA GLY A 160 8.94 -8.90 -22.35
C GLY A 160 8.05 -8.74 -21.12
N GLU A 161 8.39 -9.46 -20.08
CA GLU A 161 7.75 -9.36 -18.78
C GLU A 161 8.00 -7.97 -18.18
N LEU A 162 6.91 -7.22 -17.96
CA LEU A 162 6.97 -5.81 -17.54
C LEU A 162 6.93 -5.62 -16.02
N TRP A 163 6.76 -6.72 -15.27
CA TRP A 163 6.71 -6.66 -13.80
C TRP A 163 8.10 -6.68 -13.20
N GLY A 164 8.29 -5.93 -12.13
CA GLY A 164 9.46 -5.99 -11.28
C GLY A 164 9.60 -7.35 -10.58
N SER A 165 10.70 -7.57 -9.91
CA SER A 165 10.92 -8.75 -9.07
C SER A 165 11.71 -8.35 -7.84
N ASN A 166 11.05 -8.36 -6.68
CA ASN A 166 11.68 -8.09 -5.40
C ASN A 166 12.87 -9.01 -5.16
N ALA A 167 12.69 -10.32 -5.37
CA ALA A 167 13.75 -11.31 -5.20
C ALA A 167 14.99 -11.01 -6.07
N LYS A 168 14.77 -10.67 -7.35
CA LYS A 168 15.86 -10.33 -8.27
C LYS A 168 16.54 -9.00 -7.87
N THR A 169 15.78 -8.02 -7.41
CA THR A 169 16.35 -6.76 -6.92
C THR A 169 17.27 -7.00 -5.73
N PHE A 170 16.84 -7.78 -4.75
CA PHE A 170 17.64 -8.13 -3.59
C PHE A 170 18.89 -8.94 -3.95
N GLU A 171 18.74 -9.91 -4.87
CA GLU A 171 19.88 -10.69 -5.41
C GLU A 171 20.92 -9.76 -6.05
N MET A 172 20.50 -8.86 -6.95
CA MET A 172 21.39 -7.92 -7.64
C MET A 172 22.13 -6.98 -6.71
N LYS A 173 21.54 -6.65 -5.55
CA LYS A 173 22.13 -5.80 -4.50
C LYS A 173 22.88 -6.60 -3.43
N GLY A 174 22.85 -7.94 -3.47
CA GLY A 174 23.46 -8.78 -2.43
C GLY A 174 22.81 -8.61 -1.05
N ILE A 175 21.53 -8.28 -1.00
CA ILE A 175 20.77 -8.02 0.24
C ILE A 175 19.89 -9.23 0.56
N THR A 176 19.88 -9.63 1.83
CA THR A 176 18.86 -10.55 2.34
C THR A 176 17.72 -9.74 2.93
N PRO A 177 16.49 -9.80 2.36
CA PRO A 177 15.37 -9.04 2.88
C PRO A 177 14.93 -9.54 4.27
N VAL A 178 14.49 -8.63 5.11
CA VAL A 178 13.88 -8.95 6.41
C VAL A 178 12.41 -9.31 6.21
N HIS A 179 11.71 -8.55 5.36
CA HIS A 179 10.30 -8.76 5.05
C HIS A 179 10.15 -9.44 3.69
N ARG A 180 9.06 -10.21 3.55
CA ARG A 180 8.73 -10.93 2.33
C ARG A 180 7.32 -10.56 1.89
N HIS A 181 7.06 -10.72 0.61
CA HIS A 181 5.70 -10.62 0.09
C HIS A 181 4.87 -11.81 0.59
N THR A 182 3.89 -11.54 1.44
CA THR A 182 3.08 -12.54 2.14
C THR A 182 1.58 -12.40 1.88
N HIS A 183 1.17 -11.31 1.23
CA HIS A 183 -0.21 -10.83 1.10
C HIS A 183 -0.81 -10.38 2.46
N ASP A 184 0.02 -10.16 3.47
CA ASP A 184 -0.33 -9.25 4.56
C ASP A 184 0.11 -7.85 4.13
N PRO A 185 -0.80 -6.88 4.00
CA PRO A 185 -0.44 -5.60 3.38
C PRO A 185 0.58 -4.80 4.21
N LEU A 186 0.76 -5.09 5.49
CA LEU A 186 1.83 -4.47 6.26
C LEU A 186 3.20 -5.08 5.93
N ASP A 187 3.29 -6.42 5.85
CA ASP A 187 4.53 -7.09 5.45
C ASP A 187 4.92 -6.68 4.03
N ASP A 188 3.93 -6.57 3.14
CA ASP A 188 4.15 -6.21 1.74
C ASP A 188 4.60 -4.74 1.62
N ALA A 189 3.99 -3.81 2.35
CA ALA A 189 4.47 -2.42 2.43
C ALA A 189 5.90 -2.32 3.00
N GLN A 190 6.26 -3.17 3.98
CA GLN A 190 7.63 -3.23 4.51
C GLN A 190 8.61 -3.78 3.47
N CYS A 191 8.23 -4.83 2.73
CA CYS A 191 9.02 -5.37 1.64
C CYS A 191 9.24 -4.35 0.51
N ILE A 192 8.20 -3.60 0.13
CA ILE A 192 8.27 -2.51 -0.85
C ILE A 192 9.24 -1.42 -0.40
N LEU A 193 9.23 -1.03 0.88
CA LEU A 193 10.20 -0.09 1.44
C LEU A 193 11.63 -0.62 1.31
N GLU A 194 11.87 -1.89 1.65
CA GLU A 194 13.20 -2.49 1.51
C GLU A 194 13.69 -2.49 0.06
N VAL A 195 12.81 -2.79 -0.90
CA VAL A 195 13.12 -2.73 -2.34
C VAL A 195 13.51 -1.31 -2.74
N LEU A 196 12.71 -0.31 -2.35
CA LEU A 196 13.01 1.09 -2.63
C LEU A 196 14.38 1.49 -2.09
N LEU A 197 14.64 1.17 -0.82
CA LEU A 197 15.91 1.49 -0.17
C LEU A 197 17.09 0.74 -0.83
N ALA A 198 16.89 -0.51 -1.27
CA ALA A 198 17.92 -1.26 -1.98
C ALA A 198 18.29 -0.62 -3.33
N ILE A 199 17.30 -0.13 -4.08
CA ILE A 199 17.52 0.50 -5.39
C ILE A 199 18.16 1.89 -5.24
N THR A 200 17.70 2.68 -4.26
CA THR A 200 18.10 4.08 -4.10
C THR A 200 19.39 4.29 -3.32
N LYS A 201 19.84 3.30 -2.55
CA LYS A 201 21.17 3.36 -1.91
C LYS A 201 22.26 3.12 -2.95
N PRO A 202 23.34 3.92 -2.91
CA PRO A 202 24.48 3.76 -3.82
C PRO A 202 25.21 2.44 -3.64
#